data_6a5ff69b834afe16a3c0e4f1c652a336
#
_entry.id   6a5ff69b834afe16a3c0e4f1c652a336
#
_cell.length_a   1.000
_cell.length_b   1.000
_cell.length_c   1.000
_cell.angle_alpha   90.00
_cell.angle_beta   90.00
_cell.angle_gamma   90.00
#
_symmetry.space_group_name_H-M   'P 1'
#
loop_
_entity.id
_entity.type
_entity.pdbx_description
1 polymer ?
#
loop_
_entity_poly.entity_id
_entity_poly.type
_entity_poly.pdbx_seq_one_letter_code
_entity_poly.pdbx_strand_id
1 'polypeptide(L)'
;MKVIEMVSLSTDILQTIDLGKSSVPNLNSQGTFDWFGTLPKRCQELFEDAVLISDRRKSVYGRWDDILSSIHISPTCVVTKRALAQFFTPPDVALYTAFNLLDNYQMEVIFDPCVGYGSLLIATALVLSEKEQLSNWDLVKKLHGSEIDQNTRNIAIKNIAGCLVKISPLLEIGAVEKQLEKQIKLCDFNNYPNKTLSGLRVIVNPPYKEGAKGNIWIPIIDKLVDSNLASMSLILPVAISSSKRTQFLRNKIFANFKKIYAFHHEIRPCPLFRGVDQRISIITATKNLITPHEYITTGFLKHTAGNRMMVWKAPMTKLSKNECNNVFPKVSPLDIAFFKEFESGKNRVRLSEMTITAEHTKEIWIRTTGRYHLLAQYEKPAEITTKWKRLLIPDHIASNFIQAFKNGDLLKWWQIFGDGRDISITSLYDSYRVCL
;
A
#
# COMPACT_ATOMS: atom_id res chain seq x y z
N MET A 1 2.32 -32.40 16.98
CA MET A 1 3.75 -32.22 16.71
C MET A 1 4.11 -32.11 15.22
N LYS A 2 3.14 -32.00 14.28
CA LYS A 2 3.38 -31.77 12.82
C LYS A 2 3.03 -30.37 12.31
N VAL A 3 2.61 -29.47 13.17
CA VAL A 3 2.19 -28.10 12.80
C VAL A 3 3.38 -27.12 12.77
N ILE A 4 4.51 -27.49 13.38
CA ILE A 4 5.70 -26.63 13.46
C ILE A 4 6.50 -26.64 12.16
N GLU A 5 6.46 -27.73 11.38
CA GLU A 5 7.20 -27.85 10.12
C GLU A 5 6.62 -27.01 8.95
N MET A 6 5.31 -26.74 8.93
CA MET A 6 4.70 -25.93 7.85
C MET A 6 4.95 -24.43 7.97
N VAL A 7 5.27 -23.94 9.17
CA VAL A 7 5.64 -22.51 9.38
C VAL A 7 7.09 -22.27 8.97
N SER A 8 7.95 -23.29 9.04
CA SER A 8 9.35 -23.22 8.62
C SER A 8 9.49 -23.14 7.09
N LEU A 9 8.66 -23.84 6.33
CA LEU A 9 8.72 -23.87 4.87
C LEU A 9 8.50 -22.49 4.22
N SER A 10 7.68 -21.60 4.81
CA SER A 10 7.49 -20.24 4.29
C SER A 10 8.65 -19.30 4.63
N THR A 11 9.41 -19.60 5.68
CA THR A 11 10.58 -18.84 6.10
C THR A 11 11.86 -19.33 5.40
N ASP A 12 11.96 -20.62 5.15
CA ASP A 12 13.12 -21.25 4.51
C ASP A 12 13.21 -20.94 3.01
N ILE A 13 12.06 -20.78 2.33
CA ILE A 13 12.05 -20.32 0.92
C ILE A 13 12.55 -18.88 0.78
N LEU A 14 12.38 -18.04 1.81
CA LEU A 14 12.94 -16.67 1.83
C LEU A 14 14.42 -16.63 2.24
N GLN A 15 14.95 -17.67 2.89
CA GLN A 15 16.36 -17.74 3.27
C GLN A 15 17.27 -18.30 2.15
N THR A 16 16.72 -18.98 1.15
CA THR A 16 17.48 -19.58 0.04
C THR A 16 17.60 -18.71 -1.21
N ILE A 17 17.08 -17.48 -1.21
CA ILE A 17 17.41 -16.50 -2.25
C ILE A 17 18.75 -15.86 -1.86
N ASP A 18 19.83 -16.53 -2.17
CA ASP A 18 21.18 -15.98 -2.16
C ASP A 18 21.31 -14.94 -3.28
N LEU A 19 21.11 -13.67 -2.93
CA LEU A 19 21.21 -12.52 -3.84
C LEU A 19 22.66 -12.16 -4.20
N GLY A 20 23.62 -13.04 -3.92
CA GLY A 20 25.05 -12.86 -4.20
C GLY A 20 25.51 -13.27 -5.59
N LYS A 21 24.69 -13.90 -6.41
CA LYS A 21 25.03 -14.25 -7.81
C LYS A 21 23.80 -14.13 -8.71
N SER A 22 23.94 -13.31 -9.74
CA SER A 22 23.02 -13.06 -10.82
C SER A 22 22.60 -14.36 -11.55
N SER A 23 21.61 -15.04 -11.03
CA SER A 23 20.79 -16.00 -11.76
C SER A 23 19.46 -16.15 -11.01
N VAL A 24 18.61 -15.09 -11.12
CA VAL A 24 17.18 -15.30 -10.94
C VAL A 24 16.80 -16.38 -11.96
N PRO A 25 16.20 -17.52 -11.56
CA PRO A 25 15.70 -18.45 -12.53
C PRO A 25 14.83 -17.70 -13.50
N ASN A 26 15.00 -17.90 -14.79
CA ASN A 26 14.14 -17.42 -15.86
C ASN A 26 12.72 -17.94 -15.63
N LEU A 27 12.01 -17.38 -14.65
CA LEU A 27 10.57 -17.45 -14.55
C LEU A 27 10.08 -16.66 -15.74
N ASN A 28 9.63 -17.37 -16.75
CA ASN A 28 9.15 -16.89 -18.04
C ASN A 28 8.64 -15.45 -17.94
N SER A 29 9.18 -14.58 -18.80
CA SER A 29 9.01 -13.13 -18.87
C SER A 29 7.56 -12.60 -19.00
N GLN A 30 6.56 -13.43 -18.90
CA GLN A 30 5.15 -13.08 -18.90
C GLN A 30 4.60 -13.05 -17.46
N GLY A 31 4.61 -11.85 -16.84
CA GLY A 31 3.88 -11.64 -15.60
C GLY A 31 4.65 -11.09 -14.41
N THR A 32 5.97 -10.95 -14.47
CA THR A 32 6.76 -10.34 -13.39
C THR A 32 7.28 -8.96 -13.75
N PHE A 33 7.40 -8.09 -12.75
CA PHE A 33 7.90 -6.73 -12.90
C PHE A 33 8.90 -6.40 -11.79
N ASP A 34 10.13 -6.08 -12.15
CA ASP A 34 11.19 -5.61 -11.25
C ASP A 34 11.16 -4.08 -11.17
N TRP A 35 10.43 -3.56 -10.19
CA TRP A 35 10.32 -2.12 -9.99
C TRP A 35 11.68 -1.47 -9.72
N PHE A 36 12.48 -2.04 -8.80
CA PHE A 36 13.74 -1.45 -8.40
C PHE A 36 14.76 -1.41 -9.55
N GLY A 37 14.81 -2.49 -10.34
CA GLY A 37 15.68 -2.57 -11.50
C GLY A 37 15.33 -1.58 -12.63
N THR A 38 14.10 -1.03 -12.64
CA THR A 38 13.73 0.01 -13.63
C THR A 38 14.26 1.40 -13.28
N LEU A 39 14.72 1.63 -12.06
CA LEU A 39 15.23 2.93 -11.64
C LEU A 39 16.63 3.21 -12.25
N PRO A 40 16.92 4.46 -12.67
CA PRO A 40 18.28 4.87 -13.01
C PRO A 40 19.24 4.61 -11.84
N LYS A 41 20.51 4.27 -12.13
CA LYS A 41 21.50 3.90 -11.09
C LYS A 41 21.57 4.93 -9.97
N ARG A 42 21.62 6.23 -10.29
CA ARG A 42 21.64 7.32 -9.29
C ARG A 42 20.39 7.34 -8.40
N CYS A 43 19.25 6.98 -8.94
CA CYS A 43 18.00 6.84 -8.17
C CYS A 43 18.00 5.57 -7.31
N GLN A 44 18.64 4.48 -7.76
CA GLN A 44 18.85 3.28 -6.95
C GLN A 44 19.71 3.59 -5.72
N GLU A 45 20.84 4.31 -5.91
CA GLU A 45 21.72 4.75 -4.84
C GLU A 45 20.99 5.62 -3.79
N LEU A 46 20.21 6.61 -4.27
CA LEU A 46 19.35 7.44 -3.42
C LEU A 46 18.37 6.60 -2.60
N PHE A 47 17.75 5.62 -3.24
CA PHE A 47 16.78 4.76 -2.59
C PHE A 47 17.41 3.82 -1.56
N GLU A 48 18.59 3.27 -1.86
CA GLU A 48 19.34 2.42 -0.92
C GLU A 48 19.73 3.20 0.34
N ASP A 49 20.21 4.43 0.22
CA ASP A 49 20.48 5.30 1.37
C ASP A 49 19.21 5.58 2.19
N ALA A 50 18.10 5.84 1.53
CA ALA A 50 16.82 6.06 2.22
C ALA A 50 16.35 4.82 3.00
N VAL A 51 16.57 3.62 2.49
CA VAL A 51 16.28 2.36 3.20
C VAL A 51 17.16 2.21 4.44
N LEU A 52 18.46 2.50 4.32
CA LEU A 52 19.39 2.43 5.44
C LEU A 52 19.01 3.42 6.54
N ILE A 53 18.68 4.66 6.19
CA ILE A 53 18.24 5.67 7.15
C ILE A 53 16.91 5.26 7.81
N SER A 54 15.97 4.70 7.04
CA SER A 54 14.71 4.17 7.58
C SER A 54 14.94 3.02 8.57
N ASP A 55 16.00 2.23 8.38
CA ASP A 55 16.46 1.17 9.30
C ASP A 55 17.39 1.70 10.41
N ARG A 56 17.65 3.03 10.49
CA ARG A 56 18.61 3.66 11.39
C ARG A 56 20.06 3.17 11.21
N ARG A 57 20.41 2.87 10.00
CA ARG A 57 21.78 2.53 9.59
C ARG A 57 22.46 3.74 8.98
N LYS A 58 23.79 3.74 8.93
CA LYS A 58 24.55 4.75 8.20
C LYS A 58 24.33 4.58 6.71
N SER A 59 24.15 5.68 6.01
CA SER A 59 24.15 5.75 4.57
C SER A 59 25.49 5.28 4.01
N VAL A 60 25.48 4.70 2.83
CA VAL A 60 26.68 4.25 2.12
C VAL A 60 27.24 5.36 1.25
N TYR A 61 26.35 6.11 0.61
CA TYR A 61 26.75 7.15 -0.35
C TYR A 61 26.96 8.51 0.32
N GLY A 62 26.28 8.78 1.45
CA GLY A 62 26.40 10.00 2.26
C GLY A 62 25.92 11.29 1.58
N ARG A 63 25.59 11.21 0.32
CA ARG A 63 25.31 12.35 -0.56
C ARG A 63 24.00 13.05 -0.24
N TRP A 64 23.02 12.31 0.27
CA TRP A 64 21.68 12.81 0.56
C TRP A 64 21.33 12.78 2.06
N ASP A 65 22.32 12.47 2.93
CA ASP A 65 22.09 12.23 4.36
C ASP A 65 21.32 13.33 5.04
N ASP A 66 21.70 14.58 4.81
CA ASP A 66 21.04 15.74 5.40
C ASP A 66 19.60 15.92 4.94
N ILE A 67 19.30 15.58 3.68
CA ILE A 67 17.96 15.69 3.11
C ILE A 67 17.10 14.53 3.58
N LEU A 68 17.60 13.30 3.47
CA LEU A 68 16.87 12.09 3.89
C LEU A 68 16.61 12.09 5.41
N SER A 69 17.55 12.58 6.21
CA SER A 69 17.38 12.75 7.65
C SER A 69 16.30 13.78 7.99
N SER A 70 16.15 14.83 7.19
CA SER A 70 15.11 15.84 7.39
C SER A 70 13.70 15.34 7.04
N ILE A 71 13.55 14.34 6.17
CA ILE A 71 12.27 13.65 5.95
C ILE A 71 11.78 12.98 7.25
N HIS A 72 12.70 12.54 8.08
CA HIS A 72 12.41 11.76 9.30
C HIS A 72 12.30 12.60 10.58
N ILE A 73 12.11 13.90 10.50
CA ILE A 73 11.96 14.76 11.69
C ILE A 73 10.75 14.31 12.51
N SER A 74 11.05 13.82 13.72
CA SER A 74 10.04 13.43 14.69
C SER A 74 9.66 14.62 15.57
N PRO A 75 8.37 15.02 15.68
CA PRO A 75 8.00 16.01 16.68
C PRO A 75 8.33 15.51 18.08
N THR A 76 8.74 16.41 18.93
CA THR A 76 9.16 16.15 20.31
C THR A 76 8.01 15.65 21.23
N CYS A 77 6.74 15.78 20.84
CA CYS A 77 5.60 15.40 21.67
C CYS A 77 4.85 14.17 21.14
N VAL A 78 5.00 13.03 21.83
CA VAL A 78 4.30 11.76 21.52
C VAL A 78 2.79 11.86 21.71
N VAL A 79 2.33 12.71 22.62
CA VAL A 79 0.89 12.85 22.94
C VAL A 79 0.14 13.55 21.81
N THR A 80 0.72 14.59 21.23
CA THR A 80 0.14 15.31 20.10
C THR A 80 0.07 14.44 18.82
N LYS A 81 1.05 13.56 18.61
CA LYS A 81 1.06 12.61 17.48
C LYS A 81 -0.14 11.68 17.46
N ARG A 82 -0.49 11.10 18.61
CA ARG A 82 -1.64 10.18 18.73
C ARG A 82 -2.97 10.92 18.59
N ALA A 83 -3.05 12.16 19.08
CA ALA A 83 -4.27 12.96 19.00
C ALA A 83 -4.63 13.34 17.55
N LEU A 84 -3.63 13.66 16.73
CA LEU A 84 -3.80 14.06 15.31
C LEU A 84 -3.69 12.89 14.33
N ALA A 85 -3.38 11.67 14.80
CA ALA A 85 -3.09 10.50 13.95
C ALA A 85 -2.04 10.76 12.87
N GLN A 86 -1.08 11.65 13.15
CA GLN A 86 0.02 12.01 12.27
C GLN A 86 1.14 10.97 12.39
N PHE A 87 1.39 10.24 11.33
CA PHE A 87 2.49 9.29 11.23
C PHE A 87 3.50 9.79 10.20
N PHE A 88 4.77 9.87 10.63
CA PHE A 88 5.84 10.25 9.71
C PHE A 88 6.06 9.17 8.69
N THR A 89 6.09 9.58 7.44
CA THR A 89 6.42 8.69 6.33
C THR A 89 7.93 8.46 6.33
N PRO A 90 8.41 7.21 6.48
CA PRO A 90 9.83 6.89 6.38
C PRO A 90 10.41 7.30 5.03
N PRO A 91 11.71 7.66 4.94
CA PRO A 91 12.33 8.13 3.70
C PRO A 91 12.14 7.20 2.51
N ASP A 92 12.35 5.90 2.68
CA ASP A 92 12.18 4.91 1.62
C ASP A 92 10.72 4.80 1.14
N VAL A 93 9.75 4.87 2.05
CA VAL A 93 8.31 4.89 1.71
C VAL A 93 7.96 6.16 0.94
N ALA A 94 8.46 7.32 1.40
CA ALA A 94 8.23 8.60 0.74
C ALA A 94 8.82 8.60 -0.69
N LEU A 95 10.06 8.12 -0.86
CA LEU A 95 10.70 8.00 -2.16
C LEU A 95 9.98 7.00 -3.08
N TYR A 96 9.62 5.80 -2.58
CA TYR A 96 8.84 4.84 -3.36
C TYR A 96 7.55 5.45 -3.89
N THR A 97 6.84 6.18 -3.03
CA THR A 97 5.59 6.85 -3.38
C THR A 97 5.82 7.94 -4.43
N ALA A 98 6.90 8.74 -4.29
CA ALA A 98 7.27 9.80 -5.22
C ALA A 98 7.77 9.24 -6.58
N PHE A 99 8.60 8.19 -6.60
CA PHE A 99 9.07 7.55 -7.84
C PHE A 99 7.91 7.04 -8.69
N ASN A 100 6.94 6.36 -8.07
CA ASN A 100 5.79 5.85 -8.80
C ASN A 100 4.84 6.98 -9.25
N LEU A 101 4.65 8.04 -8.44
CA LEU A 101 3.87 9.21 -8.83
C LEU A 101 4.44 9.87 -10.09
N LEU A 102 5.77 9.92 -10.19
CA LEU A 102 6.50 10.57 -11.26
C LEU A 102 6.83 9.63 -12.44
N ASP A 103 6.17 8.47 -12.51
CA ASP A 103 6.20 7.65 -13.72
C ASP A 103 5.53 8.42 -14.88
N ASN A 104 6.24 8.56 -16.01
CA ASN A 104 5.81 9.38 -17.15
C ASN A 104 5.42 10.82 -16.79
N TYR A 105 6.24 11.49 -15.95
CA TYR A 105 6.06 12.88 -15.56
C TYR A 105 6.20 13.84 -16.74
N GLN A 106 5.26 14.79 -16.85
CA GLN A 106 5.21 15.77 -17.93
C GLN A 106 5.04 17.21 -17.40
N MET A 107 5.82 17.54 -16.39
CA MET A 107 5.88 18.90 -15.82
C MET A 107 4.60 19.36 -15.09
N GLU A 108 3.73 18.44 -14.68
CA GLU A 108 2.53 18.77 -13.89
C GLU A 108 2.91 19.30 -12.51
N VAL A 109 1.99 20.03 -11.89
CA VAL A 109 2.08 20.43 -10.49
C VAL A 109 1.81 19.23 -9.60
N ILE A 110 2.57 19.11 -8.51
CA ILE A 110 2.44 18.08 -7.50
C ILE A 110 1.75 18.67 -6.29
N PHE A 111 0.74 17.98 -5.80
CA PHE A 111 -0.10 18.45 -4.70
C PHE A 111 -0.19 17.41 -3.59
N ASP A 112 0.10 17.82 -2.35
CA ASP A 112 -0.14 17.02 -1.16
C ASP A 112 -1.30 17.62 -0.36
N PRO A 113 -2.47 16.94 -0.29
CA PRO A 113 -3.63 17.45 0.46
C PRO A 113 -3.47 17.40 1.98
N CYS A 114 -2.46 16.70 2.51
CA CYS A 114 -2.19 16.54 3.94
C CYS A 114 -0.69 16.65 4.20
N VAL A 115 -0.12 17.84 3.95
CA VAL A 115 1.35 18.05 3.88
C VAL A 115 2.08 17.58 5.14
N GLY A 116 1.46 17.66 6.33
CA GLY A 116 2.12 17.30 7.57
C GLY A 116 3.41 18.12 7.75
N TYR A 117 4.54 17.45 7.94
CA TYR A 117 5.85 18.11 8.03
C TYR A 117 6.60 18.22 6.69
N GLY A 118 5.93 17.91 5.58
CA GLY A 118 6.48 18.08 4.24
C GLY A 118 7.22 16.85 3.67
N SER A 119 7.22 15.72 4.35
CA SER A 119 8.03 14.54 3.99
C SER A 119 7.83 14.07 2.54
N LEU A 120 6.59 14.02 2.07
CA LEU A 120 6.26 13.57 0.71
C LEU A 120 6.68 14.59 -0.35
N LEU A 121 6.49 15.88 -0.09
CA LEU A 121 6.93 16.94 -1.00
C LEU A 121 8.47 17.02 -1.08
N ILE A 122 9.17 16.80 0.04
CA ILE A 122 10.65 16.72 0.07
C ILE A 122 11.12 15.52 -0.77
N ALA A 123 10.53 14.35 -0.58
CA ALA A 123 10.87 13.16 -1.37
C ALA A 123 10.59 13.39 -2.86
N THR A 124 9.50 14.05 -3.19
CA THR A 124 9.15 14.41 -4.57
C THR A 124 10.16 15.39 -5.17
N ALA A 125 10.58 16.42 -4.42
CA ALA A 125 11.61 17.36 -4.85
C ALA A 125 12.93 16.65 -5.15
N LEU A 126 13.32 15.72 -4.28
CA LEU A 126 14.55 14.96 -4.43
C LEU A 126 14.51 14.04 -5.65
N VAL A 127 13.40 13.35 -5.89
CA VAL A 127 13.22 12.50 -7.09
C VAL A 127 13.23 13.35 -8.36
N LEU A 128 12.57 14.51 -8.38
CA LEU A 128 12.57 15.41 -9.53
C LEU A 128 13.97 15.95 -9.82
N SER A 129 14.75 16.31 -8.80
CA SER A 129 16.12 16.80 -8.98
C SER A 129 17.05 15.74 -9.58
N GLU A 130 16.87 14.47 -9.19
CA GLU A 130 17.71 13.37 -9.65
C GLU A 130 17.27 12.80 -11.01
N LYS A 131 15.98 12.89 -11.35
CA LYS A 131 15.41 12.28 -12.54
C LYS A 131 15.25 13.26 -13.71
N GLU A 132 14.74 14.47 -13.44
CA GLU A 132 14.29 15.40 -14.47
C GLU A 132 15.23 16.61 -14.68
N GLN A 133 16.23 16.79 -13.82
CA GLN A 133 17.19 17.92 -13.86
C GLN A 133 16.50 19.29 -14.00
N LEU A 134 15.39 19.49 -13.30
CA LEU A 134 14.63 20.74 -13.33
C LEU A 134 15.46 21.92 -12.84
N SER A 135 15.18 23.11 -13.40
CA SER A 135 15.76 24.36 -12.87
C SER A 135 15.32 24.57 -11.42
N ASN A 136 16.18 25.24 -10.64
CA ASN A 136 15.97 25.44 -9.21
C ASN A 136 14.58 26.01 -8.88
N TRP A 137 14.15 27.06 -9.56
CA TRP A 137 12.86 27.71 -9.33
C TRP A 137 11.67 26.92 -9.89
N ASP A 138 11.85 26.17 -10.97
CA ASP A 138 10.80 25.33 -11.52
C ASP A 138 10.45 24.20 -10.54
N LEU A 139 11.45 23.64 -9.85
CA LEU A 139 11.24 22.68 -8.79
C LEU A 139 10.38 23.27 -7.65
N VAL A 140 10.72 24.48 -7.18
CA VAL A 140 9.92 25.17 -6.13
C VAL A 140 8.48 25.38 -6.57
N LYS A 141 8.26 25.87 -7.80
CA LYS A 141 6.92 26.15 -8.33
C LYS A 141 6.03 24.92 -8.52
N LYS A 142 6.61 23.72 -8.55
CA LYS A 142 5.85 22.49 -8.73
C LYS A 142 5.22 21.95 -7.44
N LEU A 143 5.71 22.34 -6.27
CA LEU A 143 5.31 21.77 -4.98
C LEU A 143 4.16 22.55 -4.34
N HIS A 144 3.00 21.97 -4.30
CA HIS A 144 1.78 22.56 -3.72
C HIS A 144 1.19 21.65 -2.65
N GLY A 145 0.32 22.20 -1.81
CA GLY A 145 -0.39 21.37 -0.82
C GLY A 145 -1.37 22.14 0.05
N SER A 146 -1.96 21.41 1.00
CA SER A 146 -2.77 21.95 2.07
C SER A 146 -2.46 21.29 3.40
N GLU A 147 -2.57 22.05 4.47
CA GLU A 147 -2.43 21.58 5.85
C GLU A 147 -3.46 22.31 6.71
N ILE A 148 -4.11 21.59 7.62
CA ILE A 148 -5.18 22.14 8.46
C ILE A 148 -4.63 22.86 9.70
N ASP A 149 -3.46 22.43 10.19
CA ASP A 149 -2.82 23.02 11.37
C ASP A 149 -1.76 24.04 10.99
N GLN A 150 -1.89 25.28 11.52
CA GLN A 150 -0.98 26.38 11.19
C GLN A 150 0.48 26.11 11.61
N ASN A 151 0.69 25.50 12.78
CA ASN A 151 2.05 25.24 13.27
C ASN A 151 2.72 24.15 12.43
N THR A 152 1.99 23.09 12.12
CA THR A 152 2.45 22.00 11.23
C THR A 152 2.79 22.54 9.84
N ARG A 153 1.93 23.40 9.28
CA ARG A 153 2.17 24.07 7.99
C ARG A 153 3.46 24.91 8.00
N ASN A 154 3.68 25.70 9.05
CA ASN A 154 4.89 26.54 9.16
C ASN A 154 6.16 25.70 9.24
N ILE A 155 6.12 24.58 9.98
CA ILE A 155 7.23 23.62 10.04
C ILE A 155 7.46 22.98 8.67
N ALA A 156 6.40 22.57 7.96
CA ALA A 156 6.51 22.00 6.62
C ALA A 156 7.21 22.95 5.64
N ILE A 157 6.81 24.23 5.62
CA ILE A 157 7.40 25.25 4.74
C ILE A 157 8.91 25.35 5.01
N LYS A 158 9.33 25.45 6.28
CA LYS A 158 10.75 25.52 6.66
C LYS A 158 11.52 24.26 6.26
N ASN A 159 10.96 23.09 6.49
CA ASN A 159 11.58 21.81 6.14
C ASN A 159 11.76 21.69 4.62
N ILE A 160 10.73 21.98 3.84
CA ILE A 160 10.76 21.92 2.38
C ILE A 160 11.75 22.95 1.84
N ALA A 161 11.71 24.20 2.31
CA ALA A 161 12.65 25.25 1.89
C ALA A 161 14.10 24.87 2.20
N GLY A 162 14.37 24.40 3.41
CA GLY A 162 15.71 23.95 3.81
C GLY A 162 16.24 22.81 2.93
N CYS A 163 15.37 21.87 2.52
CA CYS A 163 15.77 20.80 1.60
C CYS A 163 15.99 21.31 0.17
N LEU A 164 15.12 22.19 -0.33
CA LEU A 164 15.26 22.77 -1.66
C LEU A 164 16.57 23.56 -1.82
N VAL A 165 16.97 24.33 -0.81
CA VAL A 165 18.26 25.05 -0.81
C VAL A 165 19.46 24.08 -0.79
N LYS A 166 19.36 22.95 -0.09
CA LYS A 166 20.39 21.89 -0.13
C LYS A 166 20.49 21.21 -1.51
N ILE A 167 19.35 20.97 -2.16
CA ILE A 167 19.28 20.41 -3.52
C ILE A 167 19.84 21.43 -4.53
N SER A 168 19.51 22.71 -4.34
CA SER A 168 19.81 23.81 -5.25
C SER A 168 20.40 25.01 -4.50
N PRO A 169 21.72 25.03 -4.23
CA PRO A 169 22.36 26.07 -3.40
C PRO A 169 22.24 27.52 -3.95
N LEU A 170 21.80 27.70 -5.19
CA LEU A 170 21.53 29.01 -5.77
C LEU A 170 20.20 29.62 -5.31
N LEU A 171 19.36 28.86 -4.61
CA LEU A 171 18.11 29.35 -4.05
C LEU A 171 18.33 30.11 -2.74
N GLU A 172 17.66 31.24 -2.59
CA GLU A 172 17.65 32.01 -1.35
C GLU A 172 16.47 31.51 -0.49
N ILE A 173 16.75 31.10 0.76
CA ILE A 173 15.81 30.41 1.65
C ILE A 173 14.55 31.22 1.93
N GLY A 174 14.68 32.53 2.21
CA GLY A 174 13.52 33.40 2.50
C GLY A 174 12.62 33.59 1.28
N ALA A 175 13.20 33.64 0.07
CA ALA A 175 12.43 33.70 -1.15
C ALA A 175 11.67 32.38 -1.42
N VAL A 176 12.28 31.23 -1.14
CA VAL A 176 11.66 29.91 -1.23
C VAL A 176 10.52 29.77 -0.23
N GLU A 177 10.73 30.14 1.05
CA GLU A 177 9.68 30.13 2.09
C GLU A 177 8.48 30.97 1.67
N LYS A 178 8.71 32.21 1.24
CA LYS A 178 7.66 33.13 0.77
C LYS A 178 6.87 32.58 -0.43
N GLN A 179 7.53 31.81 -1.31
CA GLN A 179 6.85 31.15 -2.43
C GLN A 179 6.01 29.96 -1.94
N LEU A 180 6.56 29.13 -1.05
CA LEU A 180 5.86 27.99 -0.48
C LEU A 180 4.66 28.40 0.38
N GLU A 181 4.72 29.54 1.09
CA GLU A 181 3.57 30.10 1.81
C GLU A 181 2.36 30.36 0.91
N LYS A 182 2.60 30.71 -0.35
CA LYS A 182 1.54 30.91 -1.34
C LYS A 182 1.01 29.57 -1.89
N GLN A 183 1.82 28.53 -1.92
CA GLN A 183 1.54 27.24 -2.54
C GLN A 183 0.96 26.22 -1.55
N ILE A 184 1.38 26.27 -0.28
CA ILE A 184 0.87 25.40 0.79
C ILE A 184 -0.20 26.17 1.55
N LYS A 185 -1.47 25.81 1.32
CA LYS A 185 -2.62 26.52 1.89
C LYS A 185 -2.94 26.05 3.30
N LEU A 186 -3.31 26.98 4.19
CA LEU A 186 -3.89 26.64 5.48
C LEU A 186 -5.38 26.39 5.28
N CYS A 187 -5.77 25.14 5.14
CA CYS A 187 -7.19 24.76 5.00
C CYS A 187 -7.41 23.27 5.25
N ASP A 188 -8.62 22.93 5.66
CA ASP A 188 -9.10 21.55 5.56
C ASP A 188 -9.28 21.18 4.09
N PHE A 189 -8.62 20.11 3.66
CA PHE A 189 -8.69 19.64 2.28
C PHE A 189 -10.13 19.32 1.84
N ASN A 190 -11.01 18.90 2.73
CA ASN A 190 -12.41 18.68 2.39
C ASN A 190 -13.09 19.95 1.83
N ASN A 191 -12.63 21.13 2.22
CA ASN A 191 -13.12 22.43 1.74
C ASN A 191 -12.31 22.96 0.53
N TYR A 192 -11.26 22.26 0.09
CA TYR A 192 -10.44 22.69 -1.05
C TYR A 192 -11.22 22.59 -2.36
N PRO A 193 -11.14 23.56 -3.29
CA PRO A 193 -11.94 23.54 -4.52
C PRO A 193 -11.54 22.41 -5.48
N ASN A 194 -12.47 21.53 -5.88
CA ASN A 194 -12.19 20.40 -6.76
C ASN A 194 -11.64 20.81 -8.14
N LYS A 195 -12.13 21.91 -8.69
CA LYS A 195 -11.72 22.38 -10.03
C LYS A 195 -10.23 22.68 -10.13
N THR A 196 -9.59 23.07 -9.02
CA THR A 196 -8.17 23.40 -8.98
C THR A 196 -7.26 22.15 -8.96
N LEU A 197 -7.82 20.97 -8.78
CA LEU A 197 -7.09 19.70 -8.72
C LEU A 197 -6.95 19.02 -10.09
N SER A 198 -7.73 19.43 -11.09
CA SER A 198 -7.72 18.79 -12.40
C SER A 198 -6.34 18.85 -13.06
N GLY A 199 -5.86 17.73 -13.57
CA GLY A 199 -4.55 17.61 -14.23
C GLY A 199 -3.35 17.55 -13.28
N LEU A 200 -3.55 17.66 -11.96
CA LEU A 200 -2.46 17.58 -10.99
C LEU A 200 -2.00 16.14 -10.77
N ARG A 201 -0.79 15.99 -10.26
CA ARG A 201 -0.31 14.76 -9.62
C ARG A 201 -0.43 14.91 -8.10
N VAL A 202 -1.06 13.94 -7.46
CA VAL A 202 -1.32 13.99 -6.02
C VAL A 202 -0.52 12.92 -5.29
N ILE A 203 0.13 13.33 -4.20
CA ILE A 203 0.82 12.42 -3.27
C ILE A 203 0.25 12.63 -1.88
N VAL A 204 -0.10 11.57 -1.16
CA VAL A 204 -0.70 11.74 0.17
C VAL A 204 -0.52 10.55 1.10
N ASN A 205 -0.24 10.86 2.35
CA ASN A 205 -0.39 9.97 3.50
C ASN A 205 -1.44 10.58 4.44
N PRO A 206 -2.75 10.31 4.23
CA PRO A 206 -3.81 10.94 5.00
C PRO A 206 -3.87 10.40 6.43
N PRO A 207 -4.47 11.14 7.38
CA PRO A 207 -4.65 10.65 8.74
C PRO A 207 -5.61 9.45 8.82
N TYR A 208 -5.25 8.38 9.58
CA TYR A 208 -6.00 7.13 9.65
C TYR A 208 -7.00 7.04 10.83
N LYS A 209 -7.31 8.16 11.46
CA LYS A 209 -8.21 8.20 12.61
C LYS A 209 -9.65 7.85 12.20
N GLU A 210 -10.35 7.10 13.06
CA GLU A 210 -11.81 7.02 13.01
C GLU A 210 -12.41 8.29 13.61
N GLY A 211 -13.16 9.01 12.80
CA GLY A 211 -14.00 10.13 13.25
C GLY A 211 -15.43 9.65 13.56
N ALA A 212 -16.30 10.55 14.00
CA ALA A 212 -17.71 10.27 14.29
C ALA A 212 -18.48 9.68 13.10
N LYS A 213 -18.03 9.97 11.86
CA LYS A 213 -18.61 9.48 10.60
C LYS A 213 -17.80 8.35 9.93
N GLY A 214 -16.88 7.71 10.65
CA GLY A 214 -15.98 6.67 10.12
C GLY A 214 -14.56 7.15 9.82
N ASN A 215 -13.84 6.45 8.95
CA ASN A 215 -12.46 6.75 8.64
C ASN A 215 -12.32 8.07 7.86
N ILE A 216 -11.59 9.04 8.40
CA ILE A 216 -11.44 10.39 7.84
C ILE A 216 -10.67 10.43 6.50
N TRP A 217 -9.89 9.42 6.18
CA TRP A 217 -9.18 9.33 4.90
C TRP A 217 -10.11 8.99 3.72
N ILE A 218 -11.27 8.34 3.97
CA ILE A 218 -12.20 7.92 2.90
C ILE A 218 -12.73 9.11 2.10
N PRO A 219 -13.31 10.16 2.71
CA PRO A 219 -13.79 11.32 1.96
C PRO A 219 -12.66 12.08 1.25
N ILE A 220 -11.44 12.11 1.80
CA ILE A 220 -10.28 12.70 1.14
C ILE A 220 -9.98 11.98 -0.18
N ILE A 221 -9.91 10.64 -0.15
CA ILE A 221 -9.62 9.84 -1.35
C ILE A 221 -10.77 9.91 -2.34
N ASP A 222 -12.02 9.88 -1.88
CA ASP A 222 -13.20 10.01 -2.75
C ASP A 222 -13.16 11.32 -3.55
N LYS A 223 -12.90 12.44 -2.88
CA LYS A 223 -12.71 13.74 -3.50
C LYS A 223 -11.57 13.76 -4.52
N LEU A 224 -10.42 13.16 -4.20
CA LEU A 224 -9.28 13.09 -5.10
C LEU A 224 -9.61 12.30 -6.37
N VAL A 225 -10.26 11.15 -6.24
CA VAL A 225 -10.60 10.31 -7.38
C VAL A 225 -11.58 11.01 -8.33
N ASP A 226 -12.47 11.84 -7.80
CA ASP A 226 -13.43 12.61 -8.59
C ASP A 226 -12.83 13.88 -9.22
N SER A 227 -11.57 14.24 -8.90
CA SER A 227 -10.95 15.51 -9.30
C SER A 227 -10.21 15.50 -10.64
N ASN A 228 -10.39 14.49 -11.48
CA ASN A 228 -9.76 14.39 -12.80
C ASN A 228 -8.22 14.53 -12.78
N LEU A 229 -7.54 13.88 -11.85
CA LEU A 229 -6.09 13.92 -11.66
C LEU A 229 -5.32 13.27 -12.83
N ALA A 230 -4.09 13.72 -13.11
CA ALA A 230 -3.17 13.02 -14.01
C ALA A 230 -2.64 11.72 -13.38
N SER A 231 -2.28 11.79 -12.11
CA SER A 231 -1.82 10.65 -11.30
C SER A 231 -2.05 10.90 -9.82
N MET A 232 -2.15 9.83 -9.03
CA MET A 232 -2.17 9.92 -7.58
C MET A 232 -1.37 8.78 -6.97
N SER A 233 -0.66 9.04 -5.85
CA SER A 233 0.03 8.04 -5.06
C SER A 233 -0.38 8.17 -3.59
N LEU A 234 -0.95 7.10 -3.06
CA LEU A 234 -1.71 7.07 -1.81
C LEU A 234 -1.07 6.07 -0.86
N ILE A 235 -0.78 6.48 0.37
CA ILE A 235 -0.36 5.58 1.44
C ILE A 235 -1.57 5.36 2.32
N LEU A 236 -2.11 4.14 2.36
CA LEU A 236 -3.41 3.85 2.97
C LEU A 236 -3.38 2.58 3.83
N PRO A 237 -4.30 2.45 4.80
CA PRO A 237 -4.57 1.16 5.41
C PRO A 237 -4.95 0.10 4.37
N VAL A 238 -4.52 -1.15 4.58
CA VAL A 238 -4.82 -2.25 3.66
C VAL A 238 -6.32 -2.47 3.40
N ALA A 239 -7.18 -1.93 4.24
CA ALA A 239 -8.64 -1.92 4.04
C ALA A 239 -9.07 -1.36 2.67
N ILE A 240 -8.26 -0.44 2.07
CA ILE A 240 -8.51 0.03 0.69
C ILE A 240 -8.52 -1.13 -0.30
N SER A 241 -7.76 -2.19 -0.08
CA SER A 241 -7.57 -3.27 -1.05
C SER A 241 -8.77 -4.21 -1.16
N SER A 242 -9.53 -4.42 -0.07
CA SER A 242 -10.52 -5.50 -0.04
C SER A 242 -11.81 -5.22 0.74
N SER A 243 -11.83 -4.20 1.62
CA SER A 243 -13.02 -3.93 2.42
C SER A 243 -14.23 -3.56 1.56
N LYS A 244 -15.42 -4.09 1.87
CA LYS A 244 -16.69 -3.69 1.24
C LYS A 244 -16.96 -2.19 1.39
N ARG A 245 -16.60 -1.61 2.54
CA ARG A 245 -16.74 -0.17 2.81
C ARG A 245 -16.01 0.71 1.79
N THR A 246 -14.90 0.24 1.23
CA THR A 246 -14.06 0.99 0.28
C THR A 246 -14.21 0.51 -1.17
N GLN A 247 -15.15 -0.39 -1.45
CA GLN A 247 -15.36 -0.92 -2.79
C GLN A 247 -15.66 0.18 -3.81
N PHE A 248 -16.46 1.17 -3.43
CA PHE A 248 -16.80 2.28 -4.32
C PHE A 248 -15.57 3.09 -4.72
N LEU A 249 -14.59 3.28 -3.83
CA LEU A 249 -13.33 3.94 -4.14
C LEU A 249 -12.52 3.14 -5.17
N ARG A 250 -12.40 1.82 -4.97
CA ARG A 250 -11.70 0.94 -5.93
C ARG A 250 -12.36 0.99 -7.31
N ASN A 251 -13.68 0.93 -7.36
CA ASN A 251 -14.43 1.02 -8.62
C ASN A 251 -14.14 2.33 -9.35
N LYS A 252 -14.14 3.46 -8.63
CA LYS A 252 -13.78 4.78 -9.18
C LYS A 252 -12.33 4.80 -9.65
N ILE A 253 -11.38 4.25 -8.86
CA ILE A 253 -9.96 4.20 -9.23
C ILE A 253 -9.78 3.38 -10.51
N PHE A 254 -10.36 2.19 -10.61
CA PHE A 254 -10.31 1.37 -11.82
C PHE A 254 -11.03 2.00 -13.03
N ALA A 255 -12.04 2.83 -12.80
CA ALA A 255 -12.72 3.54 -13.88
C ALA A 255 -11.89 4.70 -14.44
N ASN A 256 -11.23 5.45 -13.55
CA ASN A 256 -10.57 6.71 -13.88
C ASN A 256 -9.09 6.55 -14.28
N PHE A 257 -8.43 5.45 -13.90
CA PHE A 257 -7.01 5.24 -14.13
C PHE A 257 -6.73 3.95 -14.89
N LYS A 258 -5.70 3.98 -15.73
CA LYS A 258 -5.34 2.87 -16.62
C LYS A 258 -4.21 1.99 -16.05
N LYS A 259 -3.27 2.58 -15.34
CA LYS A 259 -2.13 1.88 -14.75
C LYS A 259 -2.16 2.07 -13.23
N ILE A 260 -2.16 0.96 -12.51
CA ILE A 260 -2.24 0.97 -11.04
C ILE A 260 -1.10 0.10 -10.50
N TYR A 261 -0.27 0.68 -9.64
CA TYR A 261 0.69 -0.03 -8.81
C TYR A 261 0.10 -0.20 -7.41
N ALA A 262 0.19 -1.40 -6.86
CA ALA A 262 -0.26 -1.71 -5.50
C ALA A 262 0.81 -2.50 -4.74
N PHE A 263 1.44 -1.83 -3.80
CA PHE A 263 2.40 -2.41 -2.86
C PHE A 263 1.72 -2.69 -1.53
N HIS A 264 1.89 -3.88 -0.98
CA HIS A 264 1.22 -4.30 0.26
C HIS A 264 2.23 -4.78 1.29
N HIS A 265 2.15 -4.24 2.50
CA HIS A 265 3.08 -4.58 3.56
C HIS A 265 2.38 -5.09 4.83
N GLU A 266 2.93 -6.18 5.37
CA GLU A 266 2.51 -6.80 6.63
C GLU A 266 3.11 -6.06 7.84
N ILE A 267 2.48 -6.16 9.02
CA ILE A 267 2.95 -5.54 10.24
C ILE A 267 4.15 -6.30 10.85
N ARG A 268 4.14 -7.62 10.75
CA ARG A 268 5.11 -8.50 11.41
C ARG A 268 6.03 -9.17 10.39
N PRO A 269 7.30 -9.42 10.74
CA PRO A 269 7.94 -9.13 12.03
C PRO A 269 8.23 -7.65 12.28
N CYS A 270 8.45 -6.81 11.23
CA CYS A 270 8.68 -5.38 11.36
C CYS A 270 7.61 -4.57 10.60
N PRO A 271 7.01 -3.53 11.20
CA PRO A 271 6.07 -2.66 10.50
C PRO A 271 6.82 -1.74 9.53
N LEU A 272 6.17 -1.36 8.44
CA LEU A 272 6.71 -0.39 7.48
C LEU A 272 6.89 0.99 8.13
N PHE A 273 5.93 1.39 8.99
CA PHE A 273 5.97 2.60 9.80
C PHE A 273 6.20 2.23 11.26
N ARG A 274 7.26 2.75 11.87
CA ARG A 274 7.55 2.48 13.28
C ARG A 274 6.45 3.00 14.19
N GLY A 275 6.02 2.16 15.12
CA GLY A 275 4.96 2.50 16.08
C GLY A 275 3.54 2.46 15.51
N VAL A 276 3.37 2.02 14.25
CA VAL A 276 2.07 1.85 13.62
C VAL A 276 1.76 0.36 13.50
N ASP A 277 0.79 -0.11 14.27
CA ASP A 277 0.33 -1.50 14.23
C ASP A 277 -0.79 -1.68 13.17
N GLN A 278 -0.47 -1.32 11.92
CA GLN A 278 -1.41 -1.39 10.81
C GLN A 278 -0.71 -1.88 9.53
N ARG A 279 -1.38 -2.75 8.77
CA ARG A 279 -1.00 -3.12 7.42
C ARG A 279 -1.23 -1.97 6.48
N ILE A 280 -0.28 -1.74 5.60
CA ILE A 280 -0.27 -0.61 4.68
C ILE A 280 -0.34 -1.10 3.24
N SER A 281 -1.09 -0.37 2.42
CA SER A 281 -1.04 -0.44 0.97
C SER A 281 -0.60 0.91 0.42
N ILE A 282 0.37 0.91 -0.48
CA ILE A 282 0.73 2.08 -1.27
C ILE A 282 0.14 1.87 -2.66
N ILE A 283 -0.78 2.73 -3.04
CA ILE A 283 -1.51 2.63 -4.32
C ILE A 283 -1.13 3.83 -5.17
N THR A 284 -0.48 3.59 -6.30
CA THR A 284 -0.26 4.63 -7.32
C THR A 284 -1.12 4.35 -8.54
N ALA A 285 -1.90 5.33 -8.96
CA ALA A 285 -2.81 5.24 -10.07
C ALA A 285 -2.55 6.38 -11.07
N THR A 286 -2.36 6.04 -12.36
CA THR A 286 -1.98 6.98 -13.42
C THR A 286 -2.94 6.88 -14.59
N LYS A 287 -3.34 8.04 -15.12
CA LYS A 287 -4.06 8.15 -16.39
C LYS A 287 -3.10 7.96 -17.55
N ASN A 288 -2.85 6.73 -17.95
CA ASN A 288 -2.14 6.49 -19.20
C ASN A 288 -3.15 6.23 -20.32
N LEU A 289 -3.18 7.09 -21.33
CA LEU A 289 -4.16 7.01 -22.41
C LEU A 289 -3.79 5.98 -23.50
N ILE A 290 -2.55 5.47 -23.50
CA ILE A 290 -1.98 4.70 -24.61
C ILE A 290 -1.98 3.19 -24.32
N THR A 291 -1.98 2.76 -23.06
CA THR A 291 -1.87 1.35 -22.68
C THR A 291 -3.20 0.74 -22.23
N PRO A 292 -3.41 -0.58 -22.41
CA PRO A 292 -4.51 -1.28 -21.74
C PRO A 292 -4.42 -1.15 -20.23
N HIS A 293 -5.52 -1.42 -19.54
CA HIS A 293 -5.56 -1.37 -18.09
C HIS A 293 -4.59 -2.39 -17.47
N GLU A 294 -3.57 -1.90 -16.77
CA GLU A 294 -2.60 -2.72 -16.03
C GLU A 294 -2.79 -2.55 -14.52
N TYR A 295 -2.76 -3.66 -13.81
CA TYR A 295 -2.65 -3.70 -12.36
C TYR A 295 -1.36 -4.45 -11.99
N ILE A 296 -0.45 -3.77 -11.29
CA ILE A 296 0.86 -4.31 -10.90
C ILE A 296 0.88 -4.38 -9.38
N THR A 297 1.05 -5.57 -8.81
CA THR A 297 0.87 -5.79 -7.38
C THR A 297 1.95 -6.64 -6.76
N THR A 298 2.11 -6.50 -5.45
CA THR A 298 2.85 -7.43 -4.61
C THR A 298 1.89 -8.35 -3.84
N GLY A 299 2.39 -9.49 -3.35
CA GLY A 299 1.79 -10.14 -2.19
C GLY A 299 1.97 -9.30 -0.92
N PHE A 300 1.60 -9.83 0.25
CA PHE A 300 1.98 -9.21 1.51
C PHE A 300 3.48 -9.36 1.76
N LEU A 301 4.21 -8.28 1.64
CA LEU A 301 5.64 -8.22 1.89
C LEU A 301 5.95 -8.10 3.38
N LYS A 302 7.04 -8.70 3.80
CA LYS A 302 7.52 -8.74 5.18
C LYS A 302 9.01 -8.46 5.21
N HIS A 303 9.50 -7.86 6.29
CA HIS A 303 10.93 -7.72 6.52
C HIS A 303 11.26 -7.90 8.01
N THR A 304 12.48 -8.31 8.26
CA THR A 304 13.11 -8.29 9.58
C THR A 304 13.96 -7.03 9.74
N ALA A 305 14.38 -6.72 10.96
CA ALA A 305 15.33 -5.63 11.19
C ALA A 305 16.62 -5.86 10.38
N GLY A 306 17.05 -4.84 9.66
CA GLY A 306 18.24 -4.91 8.80
C GLY A 306 18.03 -5.51 7.40
N ASN A 307 16.82 -6.00 7.08
CA ASN A 307 16.51 -6.65 5.80
C ASN A 307 15.43 -5.89 5.01
N ARG A 308 15.22 -4.62 5.34
CA ARG A 308 14.15 -3.79 4.77
C ARG A 308 14.26 -3.64 3.26
N MET A 309 15.48 -3.66 2.69
CA MET A 309 15.68 -3.54 1.25
C MET A 309 15.01 -4.67 0.43
N MET A 310 14.85 -5.86 1.03
CA MET A 310 14.23 -6.99 0.35
C MET A 310 12.80 -6.73 -0.10
N VAL A 311 12.02 -5.93 0.65
CA VAL A 311 10.63 -5.65 0.26
C VAL A 311 10.56 -4.76 -0.98
N TRP A 312 11.55 -3.90 -1.19
CA TRP A 312 11.59 -2.99 -2.33
C TRP A 312 12.16 -3.65 -3.60
N LYS A 313 13.00 -4.68 -3.44
CA LYS A 313 13.52 -5.54 -4.52
C LYS A 313 12.61 -6.74 -4.83
N ALA A 314 11.50 -6.89 -4.11
CA ALA A 314 10.56 -7.98 -4.34
C ALA A 314 9.91 -7.86 -5.73
N PRO A 315 9.88 -8.95 -6.52
CA PRO A 315 9.23 -8.94 -7.81
C PRO A 315 7.72 -8.75 -7.68
N MET A 316 7.15 -7.95 -8.56
CA MET A 316 5.72 -7.66 -8.63
C MET A 316 5.05 -8.52 -9.70
N THR A 317 3.74 -8.74 -9.55
CA THR A 317 2.92 -9.48 -10.52
C THR A 317 2.10 -8.50 -11.34
N LYS A 318 2.06 -8.70 -12.67
CA LYS A 318 1.18 -7.96 -13.59
C LYS A 318 -0.12 -8.74 -13.81
N LEU A 319 -1.24 -8.04 -13.63
CA LEU A 319 -2.59 -8.55 -13.87
C LEU A 319 -3.35 -7.59 -14.77
N SER A 320 -4.35 -8.10 -15.49
CA SER A 320 -5.33 -7.26 -16.16
C SER A 320 -6.39 -6.76 -15.17
N LYS A 321 -7.08 -5.66 -15.50
CA LYS A 321 -8.18 -5.15 -14.67
C LYS A 321 -9.28 -6.19 -14.46
N ASN A 322 -9.58 -7.00 -15.47
CA ASN A 322 -10.66 -7.99 -15.43
C ASN A 322 -10.37 -9.09 -14.40
N GLU A 323 -9.11 -9.39 -14.13
CA GLU A 323 -8.68 -10.36 -13.12
C GLU A 323 -8.82 -9.82 -11.68
N CYS A 324 -9.04 -8.51 -11.49
CA CYS A 324 -9.04 -7.89 -10.16
C CYS A 324 -10.36 -7.98 -9.40
N ASN A 325 -11.50 -8.30 -10.05
CA ASN A 325 -12.82 -8.47 -9.41
C ASN A 325 -13.21 -7.36 -8.40
N ASN A 326 -12.96 -6.09 -8.74
CA ASN A 326 -13.24 -4.93 -7.89
C ASN A 326 -12.50 -4.91 -6.53
N VAL A 327 -11.43 -5.68 -6.39
CA VAL A 327 -10.48 -5.62 -5.28
C VAL A 327 -9.09 -5.21 -5.80
N PHE A 328 -8.18 -4.86 -4.92
CA PHE A 328 -6.76 -4.79 -5.22
C PHE A 328 -6.12 -6.08 -4.71
N PRO A 329 -6.09 -7.17 -5.52
CA PRO A 329 -5.59 -8.45 -5.07
C PRO A 329 -4.09 -8.38 -4.79
N LYS A 330 -3.68 -9.04 -3.72
CA LYS A 330 -2.30 -9.10 -3.24
C LYS A 330 -1.65 -10.38 -3.74
N VAL A 331 -1.15 -10.35 -4.98
CA VAL A 331 -0.64 -11.54 -5.67
C VAL A 331 0.87 -11.43 -5.84
N SER A 332 1.61 -12.32 -5.19
CA SER A 332 3.03 -12.49 -5.48
C SER A 332 3.23 -13.37 -6.72
N PRO A 333 4.40 -13.35 -7.37
CA PRO A 333 4.69 -14.29 -8.47
C PRO A 333 4.52 -15.76 -8.09
N LEU A 334 4.72 -16.11 -6.81
CA LEU A 334 4.54 -17.48 -6.31
C LEU A 334 3.06 -17.87 -6.18
N ASP A 335 2.16 -16.87 -6.07
CA ASP A 335 0.73 -17.10 -5.88
C ASP A 335 -0.06 -17.05 -7.19
N ILE A 336 0.57 -16.70 -8.31
CA ILE A 336 -0.12 -16.45 -9.59
C ILE A 336 -0.87 -17.69 -10.10
N ALA A 337 -0.31 -18.88 -9.93
CA ALA A 337 -0.95 -20.14 -10.34
C ALA A 337 -2.24 -20.37 -9.56
N PHE A 338 -2.19 -20.26 -8.23
CA PHE A 338 -3.35 -20.37 -7.36
C PHE A 338 -4.40 -19.29 -7.69
N PHE A 339 -3.95 -18.06 -7.89
CA PHE A 339 -4.84 -16.93 -8.22
C PHE A 339 -5.61 -17.19 -9.52
N LYS A 340 -4.91 -17.61 -10.59
CA LYS A 340 -5.54 -17.90 -11.90
C LYS A 340 -6.48 -19.10 -11.82
N GLU A 341 -6.10 -20.16 -11.13
CA GLU A 341 -6.96 -21.31 -10.91
C GLU A 341 -8.23 -20.93 -10.15
N PHE A 342 -8.07 -20.16 -9.07
CA PHE A 342 -9.18 -19.67 -8.26
C PHE A 342 -10.14 -18.77 -9.07
N GLU A 343 -9.60 -17.83 -9.87
CA GLU A 343 -10.39 -16.91 -10.70
C GLU A 343 -11.07 -17.61 -11.89
N SER A 344 -10.46 -18.64 -12.45
CA SER A 344 -11.07 -19.41 -13.54
C SER A 344 -12.40 -20.07 -13.13
N GLY A 345 -12.57 -20.33 -11.83
CA GLY A 345 -13.78 -20.94 -11.28
C GLY A 345 -14.01 -22.38 -11.70
N LYS A 346 -13.05 -23.04 -12.38
CA LYS A 346 -13.17 -24.46 -12.75
C LYS A 346 -13.35 -25.33 -11.52
N ASN A 347 -14.42 -26.13 -11.50
CA ASN A 347 -14.76 -27.02 -10.40
C ASN A 347 -14.87 -26.31 -9.03
N ARG A 348 -15.25 -25.05 -9.04
CA ARG A 348 -15.39 -24.22 -7.83
C ARG A 348 -16.69 -23.46 -7.88
N VAL A 349 -17.37 -23.34 -6.74
CA VAL A 349 -18.63 -22.65 -6.59
C VAL A 349 -18.60 -21.73 -5.36
N ARG A 350 -19.27 -20.60 -5.43
CA ARG A 350 -19.43 -19.70 -4.27
C ARG A 350 -20.50 -20.24 -3.33
N LEU A 351 -20.29 -20.08 -2.02
CA LEU A 351 -21.31 -20.46 -1.04
C LEU A 351 -22.63 -19.71 -1.25
N SER A 352 -22.57 -18.45 -1.68
CA SER A 352 -23.75 -17.63 -1.98
C SER A 352 -24.55 -18.09 -3.21
N GLU A 353 -23.94 -18.88 -4.09
CA GLU A 353 -24.59 -19.43 -5.30
C GLU A 353 -25.31 -20.77 -5.03
N MET A 354 -25.12 -21.33 -3.82
CA MET A 354 -25.69 -22.60 -3.45
C MET A 354 -27.05 -22.46 -2.76
N THR A 355 -27.98 -23.34 -3.08
CA THR A 355 -29.24 -23.47 -2.34
C THR A 355 -28.95 -24.18 -1.01
N ILE A 356 -29.16 -23.49 0.09
CA ILE A 356 -28.99 -24.04 1.44
C ILE A 356 -30.36 -24.46 1.96
N THR A 357 -30.60 -25.77 2.04
CA THR A 357 -31.80 -26.34 2.70
C THR A 357 -31.38 -26.92 4.04
N ALA A 358 -32.20 -26.76 5.06
CA ALA A 358 -31.86 -27.20 6.41
C ALA A 358 -31.58 -28.73 6.52
N GLU A 359 -32.21 -29.52 5.64
CA GLU A 359 -32.13 -31.00 5.65
C GLU A 359 -30.79 -31.56 5.11
N HIS A 360 -30.06 -30.74 4.32
CA HIS A 360 -28.80 -31.17 3.67
C HIS A 360 -27.62 -30.27 3.97
N THR A 361 -27.49 -29.83 5.23
CA THR A 361 -26.39 -28.97 5.66
C THR A 361 -25.68 -29.50 6.89
N LYS A 362 -24.37 -29.32 6.91
CA LYS A 362 -23.55 -29.52 8.10
C LYS A 362 -23.21 -28.20 8.76
N GLU A 363 -23.24 -28.21 10.07
CA GLU A 363 -22.79 -27.12 10.91
C GLU A 363 -21.25 -27.14 10.97
N ILE A 364 -20.63 -26.03 10.60
CA ILE A 364 -19.18 -25.84 10.72
C ILE A 364 -18.92 -24.60 11.55
N TRP A 365 -18.05 -24.73 12.52
CA TRP A 365 -17.55 -23.64 13.33
C TRP A 365 -16.23 -23.14 12.80
N ILE A 366 -16.13 -21.83 12.48
CA ILE A 366 -14.92 -21.22 12.03
C ILE A 366 -14.45 -20.13 13.02
N ARG A 367 -13.14 -20.09 13.24
CA ARG A 367 -12.50 -18.99 13.95
C ARG A 367 -12.13 -17.90 12.96
N THR A 368 -12.82 -16.76 13.06
CA THR A 368 -12.66 -15.65 12.10
C THR A 368 -11.47 -14.74 12.39
N THR A 369 -10.89 -14.84 13.59
CA THR A 369 -9.76 -14.03 14.03
C THR A 369 -8.53 -14.92 14.24
N GLY A 370 -7.47 -14.61 13.55
CA GLY A 370 -6.21 -15.31 13.71
C GLY A 370 -5.28 -14.94 12.58
N ARG A 371 -4.33 -14.05 12.84
CA ARG A 371 -3.44 -13.48 11.82
C ARG A 371 -2.76 -14.52 10.93
N TYR A 372 -2.61 -15.75 11.44
CA TYR A 372 -1.86 -16.83 10.75
C TYR A 372 -2.50 -18.23 10.93
N HIS A 373 -3.58 -18.33 11.68
CA HIS A 373 -4.23 -19.60 11.98
C HIS A 373 -5.72 -19.47 11.79
N LEU A 374 -6.20 -19.97 10.69
CA LEU A 374 -7.62 -20.16 10.46
C LEU A 374 -7.99 -21.58 10.92
N LEU A 375 -9.05 -21.68 11.71
CA LEU A 375 -9.54 -22.96 12.21
C LEU A 375 -10.98 -23.14 11.77
N ALA A 376 -11.28 -24.37 11.31
CA ALA A 376 -12.63 -24.83 11.05
C ALA A 376 -12.81 -26.23 11.60
N GLN A 377 -13.95 -26.51 12.20
CA GLN A 377 -14.28 -27.81 12.82
C GLN A 377 -15.78 -28.05 12.79
N TYR A 378 -16.15 -29.30 12.80
CA TYR A 378 -17.57 -29.71 12.93
C TYR A 378 -18.09 -29.56 14.37
N GLU A 379 -17.23 -29.82 15.35
CA GLU A 379 -17.59 -29.76 16.73
C GLU A 379 -17.75 -28.30 17.20
N LYS A 380 -18.79 -28.08 18.01
CA LYS A 380 -19.02 -26.80 18.67
C LYS A 380 -17.85 -26.52 19.63
N PRO A 381 -17.20 -25.34 19.57
CA PRO A 381 -16.15 -24.99 20.53
C PRO A 381 -16.68 -25.01 21.98
N ALA A 382 -15.84 -25.49 22.91
CA ALA A 382 -16.16 -25.50 24.35
C ALA A 382 -16.45 -24.09 24.86
N GLU A 383 -15.69 -23.10 24.38
CA GLU A 383 -15.94 -21.68 24.64
C GLU A 383 -16.32 -20.95 23.37
N ILE A 384 -17.54 -20.43 23.31
CA ILE A 384 -18.01 -19.60 22.22
C ILE A 384 -17.67 -18.14 22.54
N THR A 385 -16.61 -17.64 21.91
CA THR A 385 -16.28 -16.22 21.93
C THR A 385 -16.81 -15.53 20.68
N THR A 386 -16.80 -14.20 20.64
CA THR A 386 -17.14 -13.40 19.44
C THR A 386 -16.29 -13.75 18.22
N LYS A 387 -15.17 -14.45 18.43
CA LYS A 387 -14.22 -14.89 17.40
C LYS A 387 -14.67 -16.12 16.64
N TRP A 388 -15.57 -16.91 17.19
CA TRP A 388 -16.15 -18.07 16.55
C TRP A 388 -17.46 -17.72 15.86
N LYS A 389 -17.62 -18.20 14.66
CA LYS A 389 -18.85 -18.06 13.87
C LYS A 389 -19.32 -19.43 13.39
N ARG A 390 -20.61 -19.62 13.44
CA ARG A 390 -21.30 -20.79 12.92
C ARG A 390 -21.62 -20.57 11.45
N LEU A 391 -21.35 -21.55 10.62
CA LEU A 391 -21.73 -21.62 9.22
C LEU A 391 -22.57 -22.87 8.96
N LEU A 392 -23.54 -22.77 8.08
CA LEU A 392 -24.25 -23.89 7.51
C LEU A 392 -23.70 -24.11 6.09
N ILE A 393 -23.11 -25.28 5.86
CA ILE A 393 -22.46 -25.63 4.60
C ILE A 393 -23.16 -26.87 4.02
N PRO A 394 -23.52 -26.89 2.73
CA PRO A 394 -24.09 -28.08 2.10
C PRO A 394 -23.24 -29.32 2.32
N ASP A 395 -23.88 -30.45 2.63
CA ASP A 395 -23.21 -31.70 3.02
C ASP A 395 -22.16 -32.15 2.02
N HIS A 396 -22.48 -32.06 0.71
CA HIS A 396 -21.62 -32.54 -0.37
C HIS A 396 -20.31 -31.78 -0.51
N ILE A 397 -20.21 -30.53 0.03
CA ILE A 397 -18.97 -29.73 -0.01
C ILE A 397 -18.37 -29.50 1.38
N ALA A 398 -19.03 -29.93 2.45
CA ALA A 398 -18.57 -29.65 3.81
C ALA A 398 -17.16 -30.20 4.09
N SER A 399 -16.85 -31.38 3.57
CA SER A 399 -15.53 -31.99 3.69
C SER A 399 -14.46 -31.17 2.94
N ASN A 400 -14.74 -30.74 1.71
CA ASN A 400 -13.84 -29.93 0.89
C ASN A 400 -13.60 -28.56 1.54
N PHE A 401 -14.65 -27.98 2.14
CA PHE A 401 -14.55 -26.73 2.87
C PHE A 401 -13.62 -26.84 4.08
N ILE A 402 -13.78 -27.89 4.91
CA ILE A 402 -12.87 -28.16 6.05
C ILE A 402 -11.44 -28.41 5.54
N GLN A 403 -11.29 -29.17 4.45
CA GLN A 403 -9.99 -29.45 3.88
C GLN A 403 -9.27 -28.19 3.40
N ALA A 404 -10.01 -27.21 2.86
CA ALA A 404 -9.44 -25.92 2.45
C ALA A 404 -8.82 -25.11 3.60
N PHE A 405 -9.30 -25.30 4.84
CA PHE A 405 -8.64 -24.75 6.02
C PHE A 405 -7.36 -25.51 6.37
N LYS A 406 -7.36 -26.85 6.20
CA LYS A 406 -6.23 -27.72 6.57
C LYS A 406 -5.06 -27.59 5.59
N ASN A 407 -5.32 -27.51 4.29
CA ASN A 407 -4.29 -27.39 3.25
C ASN A 407 -3.83 -25.96 2.99
N GLY A 408 -4.47 -24.97 3.62
CA GLY A 408 -4.10 -23.56 3.52
C GLY A 408 -4.70 -22.80 2.35
N ASP A 409 -5.54 -23.39 1.50
CA ASP A 409 -6.16 -22.71 0.35
C ASP A 409 -7.00 -21.51 0.77
N LEU A 410 -7.77 -21.67 1.84
CA LEU A 410 -8.59 -20.57 2.36
C LEU A 410 -7.74 -19.44 2.95
N LEU A 411 -6.62 -19.78 3.59
CA LEU A 411 -5.66 -18.79 4.09
C LEU A 411 -5.03 -18.02 2.92
N LYS A 412 -4.65 -18.71 1.85
CA LYS A 412 -4.11 -18.13 0.62
C LYS A 412 -5.12 -17.17 -0.04
N TRP A 413 -6.35 -17.65 -0.23
CA TRP A 413 -7.42 -16.81 -0.73
C TRP A 413 -7.60 -15.55 0.10
N TRP A 414 -7.63 -15.69 1.42
CA TRP A 414 -7.81 -14.56 2.32
C TRP A 414 -6.60 -13.59 2.31
N GLN A 415 -5.38 -14.07 2.16
CA GLN A 415 -4.20 -13.23 1.97
C GLN A 415 -4.27 -12.42 0.66
N ILE A 416 -4.75 -13.05 -0.41
CA ILE A 416 -4.88 -12.42 -1.72
C ILE A 416 -6.05 -11.43 -1.74
N PHE A 417 -7.23 -11.84 -1.31
CA PHE A 417 -8.47 -11.07 -1.49
C PHE A 417 -8.97 -10.37 -0.23
N GLY A 418 -8.54 -10.74 0.94
CA GLY A 418 -8.94 -10.18 2.23
C GLY A 418 -8.04 -9.03 2.72
N ASP A 419 -8.35 -8.53 3.90
CA ASP A 419 -7.52 -7.52 4.58
C ASP A 419 -6.41 -8.14 5.44
N GLY A 420 -6.34 -9.46 5.47
CA GLY A 420 -5.35 -10.24 6.20
C GLY A 420 -5.53 -10.22 7.73
N ARG A 421 -6.61 -9.62 8.27
CA ARG A 421 -6.83 -9.51 9.71
C ARG A 421 -7.90 -10.46 10.22
N ASP A 422 -9.14 -10.24 9.82
CA ASP A 422 -10.30 -11.01 10.25
C ASP A 422 -11.08 -11.47 9.02
N ILE A 423 -11.50 -12.72 8.98
CA ILE A 423 -12.35 -13.21 7.90
C ILE A 423 -13.76 -12.65 8.09
N SER A 424 -14.20 -11.85 7.14
CA SER A 424 -15.59 -11.46 7.04
C SER A 424 -16.42 -12.66 6.53
N ILE A 425 -17.41 -13.08 7.31
CA ILE A 425 -18.34 -14.15 6.91
C ILE A 425 -19.02 -13.81 5.58
N THR A 426 -19.45 -12.56 5.42
CA THR A 426 -20.06 -12.10 4.17
C THR A 426 -19.08 -12.21 2.99
N SER A 427 -17.82 -11.84 3.19
CA SER A 427 -16.82 -11.99 2.12
C SER A 427 -16.53 -13.46 1.82
N LEU A 428 -16.55 -14.32 2.84
CA LEU A 428 -16.40 -15.76 2.66
C LEU A 428 -17.54 -16.35 1.80
N TYR A 429 -18.80 -15.99 2.10
CA TYR A 429 -19.95 -16.43 1.32
C TYR A 429 -19.95 -15.91 -0.12
N ASP A 430 -19.65 -14.63 -0.30
CA ASP A 430 -19.81 -13.94 -1.59
C ASP A 430 -18.61 -14.13 -2.53
N SER A 431 -17.42 -14.41 -1.98
CA SER A 431 -16.19 -14.34 -2.77
C SER A 431 -15.36 -15.62 -2.75
N TYR A 432 -15.39 -16.41 -1.65
CA TYR A 432 -14.64 -17.66 -1.62
C TYR A 432 -15.34 -18.73 -2.47
N ARG A 433 -14.57 -19.42 -3.29
CA ARG A 433 -15.05 -20.50 -4.16
C ARG A 433 -14.53 -21.84 -3.63
N VAL A 434 -15.44 -22.66 -3.13
CA VAL A 434 -15.14 -24.03 -2.66
C VAL A 434 -14.98 -24.96 -3.84
N CYS A 435 -14.04 -25.90 -3.79
CA CYS A 435 -13.97 -27.00 -4.75
C CYS A 435 -15.22 -27.91 -4.63
N LEU A 436 -15.80 -28.27 -5.77
CA LEU A 436 -16.89 -29.20 -5.87
C LEU A 436 -16.39 -30.63 -5.67
#